data_7dd2b679c20dbc9ce349fb58d1050197
#
_entry.id   7dd2b679c20dbc9ce349fb58d1050197
#
_cell.length_a   1.000
_cell.length_b   1.000
_cell.length_c   1.000
_cell.angle_alpha   90.00
_cell.angle_beta   90.00
_cell.angle_gamma   90.00
#
_symmetry.space_group_name_H-M   'P 1'
#
loop_
_entity.id
_entity.type
_entity.pdbx_description
1 polymer ?
#
loop_
_entity_poly.entity_id
_entity_poly.type
_entity_poly.pdbx_seq_one_letter_code
_entity_poly.pdbx_strand_id
1 'polypeptide(L)'
;NVVMGGTLWQDLPSQRPSEIKHSQGKPYGAATHSVELVPGSPLHALLGQSTIGVNTRHHQAIRELAPSLAVMATSPDGLIESICLPGSRFAWGVQWHPEHMAPEDANSVKIFEAFVEACTD
;
A
#
# COMPACT_ATOMS: atom_id res chain seq x y z
N ASN A 1 -2.15 -11.62 -1.61
CA ASN A 1 -0.87 -12.14 -2.10
C ASN A 1 -0.72 -13.65 -1.84
N VAL A 2 -1.00 -14.10 -0.62
CA VAL A 2 -0.87 -15.52 -0.25
C VAL A 2 -1.85 -16.40 -1.02
N VAL A 3 -3.11 -15.99 -1.11
CA VAL A 3 -4.14 -16.72 -1.86
C VAL A 3 -3.77 -16.90 -3.32
N MET A 4 -3.06 -15.94 -3.91
CA MET A 4 -2.65 -15.97 -5.32
C MET A 4 -1.28 -16.64 -5.52
N GLY A 5 -0.66 -17.16 -4.47
CA GLY A 5 0.59 -17.95 -4.54
C GLY A 5 1.86 -17.23 -4.11
N GLY A 6 1.75 -16.03 -3.53
CA GLY A 6 2.89 -15.32 -2.97
C GLY A 6 3.19 -15.69 -1.52
N THR A 7 4.24 -15.12 -0.96
CA THR A 7 4.70 -15.37 0.40
C THR A 7 4.82 -14.08 1.21
N LEU A 8 4.97 -14.23 2.53
CA LEU A 8 5.11 -13.11 3.47
C LEU A 8 6.39 -13.25 4.29
N TRP A 9 6.96 -12.09 4.67
CA TRP A 9 7.77 -11.98 5.86
C TRP A 9 6.83 -12.14 7.05
N GLN A 10 7.12 -13.08 7.94
CA GLN A 10 6.25 -13.39 9.07
C GLN A 10 6.40 -12.40 10.23
N ASP A 11 7.57 -11.82 10.37
CA ASP A 11 7.85 -10.80 11.39
C ASP A 11 9.02 -9.93 10.92
N LEU A 12 8.73 -8.69 10.55
CA LEU A 12 9.73 -7.77 10.01
C LEU A 12 10.89 -7.49 10.97
N PRO A 13 10.66 -7.19 12.27
CA PRO A 13 11.77 -6.93 13.18
C PRO A 13 12.76 -8.10 13.29
N SER A 14 12.27 -9.33 13.22
CA SER A 14 13.11 -10.53 13.35
C SER A 14 13.77 -10.95 12.05
N GLN A 15 13.06 -10.85 10.93
CA GLN A 15 13.48 -11.42 9.65
C GLN A 15 14.07 -10.41 8.69
N ARG A 16 13.65 -9.16 8.78
CA ARG A 16 14.05 -8.10 7.87
C ARG A 16 14.13 -6.76 8.60
N PRO A 17 15.05 -6.62 9.55
CA PRO A 17 15.21 -5.35 10.27
C PRO A 17 15.52 -4.20 9.33
N SER A 18 14.97 -3.03 9.63
CA SER A 18 15.09 -1.81 8.83
C SER A 18 15.10 -0.59 9.75
N GLU A 19 15.64 0.52 9.26
CA GLU A 19 15.55 1.81 9.95
C GLU A 19 14.12 2.38 9.91
N ILE A 20 13.32 1.93 8.94
CA ILE A 20 11.91 2.31 8.86
C ILE A 20 11.11 1.46 9.84
N LYS A 21 10.42 2.15 10.75
CA LYS A 21 9.55 1.52 11.71
C LYS A 21 8.16 1.33 11.08
N HIS A 22 7.82 0.07 10.77
CA HIS A 22 6.55 -0.25 10.11
C HIS A 22 5.35 -0.37 11.05
N SER A 23 5.52 -0.05 12.32
CA SER A 23 4.44 0.00 13.31
C SER A 23 4.58 1.26 14.15
N GLN A 24 3.76 2.25 13.84
CA GLN A 24 3.76 3.53 14.55
C GLN A 24 2.85 3.52 15.77
N GLY A 25 3.18 4.39 16.72
CA GLY A 25 2.26 4.77 17.78
C GLY A 25 1.25 5.82 17.32
N LYS A 26 0.40 6.25 18.24
CA LYS A 26 -0.57 7.34 17.99
C LYS A 26 0.13 8.66 17.71
N PRO A 27 -0.45 9.54 16.88
CA PRO A 27 -1.73 9.38 16.18
C PRO A 27 -1.59 8.50 14.93
N TYR A 28 -2.54 7.60 14.72
CA TYR A 28 -2.53 6.65 13.60
C TYR A 28 -2.86 7.30 12.25
N GLY A 29 -3.39 8.52 12.25
CA GLY A 29 -3.66 9.29 11.05
C GLY A 29 -2.44 10.04 10.49
N ALA A 30 -1.32 10.08 11.20
CA ALA A 30 -0.13 10.77 10.77
C ALA A 30 0.69 9.92 9.80
N ALA A 31 1.14 10.51 8.70
CA ALA A 31 2.11 9.87 7.81
C ALA A 31 3.48 9.81 8.51
N THR A 32 4.11 8.63 8.49
CA THR A 32 5.40 8.41 9.15
C THR A 32 6.52 8.00 8.21
N HIS A 33 6.21 7.50 7.02
CA HIS A 33 7.19 7.28 5.97
C HIS A 33 6.57 7.53 4.59
N SER A 34 7.42 7.56 3.57
CA SER A 34 6.97 7.71 2.19
C SER A 34 6.83 6.35 1.51
N VAL A 35 6.09 6.34 0.40
CA VAL A 35 6.13 5.28 -0.59
C VAL A 35 6.29 5.91 -1.96
N GLU A 36 7.03 5.23 -2.83
CA GLU A 36 7.14 5.58 -4.24
C GLU A 36 6.09 4.84 -5.04
N LEU A 37 5.35 5.56 -5.86
CA LEU A 37 4.33 4.98 -6.72
C LEU A 37 4.97 4.53 -8.03
N VAL A 38 4.65 3.31 -8.46
CA VAL A 38 5.15 2.76 -9.72
C VAL A 38 4.54 3.55 -10.88
N PRO A 39 5.36 4.17 -11.75
CA PRO A 39 4.85 4.91 -12.91
C PRO A 39 3.97 4.02 -13.79
N GLY A 40 2.82 4.56 -14.19
CA GLY A 40 1.85 3.82 -15.02
C GLY A 40 0.95 2.85 -14.24
N SER A 41 1.16 2.67 -12.94
CA SER A 41 0.23 1.88 -12.12
C SER A 41 -1.11 2.59 -11.95
N PRO A 42 -2.20 1.84 -11.68
CA PRO A 42 -3.51 2.46 -11.42
C PRO A 42 -3.48 3.47 -10.27
N LEU A 43 -2.73 3.20 -9.22
CA LEU A 43 -2.60 4.12 -8.08
C LEU A 43 -1.85 5.41 -8.48
N HIS A 44 -0.79 5.29 -9.26
CA HIS A 44 -0.06 6.43 -9.81
C HIS A 44 -0.96 7.30 -10.69
N ALA A 45 -1.73 6.67 -11.56
CA ALA A 45 -2.68 7.38 -12.44
C ALA A 45 -3.77 8.11 -11.64
N LEU A 46 -4.26 7.49 -10.56
CA LEU A 46 -5.28 8.08 -9.71
C LEU A 46 -4.78 9.31 -8.95
N LEU A 47 -3.60 9.19 -8.33
CA LEU A 47 -3.10 10.23 -7.41
C LEU A 47 -2.27 11.31 -8.12
N GLY A 48 -1.68 11.01 -9.26
CA GLY A 48 -0.87 11.97 -10.03
C GLY A 48 0.41 12.42 -9.33
N GLN A 49 0.93 11.62 -8.42
CA GLN A 49 2.12 11.92 -7.62
C GLN A 49 3.09 10.74 -7.70
N SER A 50 4.40 11.04 -7.67
CA SER A 50 5.44 10.01 -7.69
C SER A 50 5.70 9.43 -6.30
N THR A 51 5.51 10.23 -5.25
CA THR A 51 5.78 9.88 -3.86
C THR A 51 4.65 10.44 -2.98
N ILE A 52 4.20 9.64 -2.05
CA ILE A 52 3.20 10.06 -1.05
C ILE A 52 3.63 9.66 0.35
N GLY A 53 3.15 10.38 1.36
CA GLY A 53 3.31 10.00 2.76
C GLY A 53 2.20 9.05 3.19
N VAL A 54 2.54 8.02 3.98
CA VAL A 54 1.61 7.03 4.48
C VAL A 54 1.82 6.75 5.97
N ASN A 55 0.77 6.32 6.64
CA ASN A 55 0.86 5.76 7.98
C ASN A 55 1.27 4.28 7.90
N THR A 56 1.51 3.64 9.04
CA THR A 56 1.98 2.25 9.05
C THR A 56 1.67 1.55 10.37
N ARG A 57 1.09 0.36 10.29
CA ARG A 57 0.79 -0.48 11.46
C ARG A 57 0.77 -1.95 11.06
N HIS A 58 1.94 -2.51 10.80
CA HIS A 58 2.06 -3.92 10.45
C HIS A 58 3.42 -4.47 10.88
N HIS A 59 3.51 -5.78 11.08
CA HIS A 59 4.77 -6.47 11.32
C HIS A 59 5.05 -7.57 10.29
N GLN A 60 4.12 -7.79 9.38
CA GLN A 60 4.26 -8.71 8.25
C GLN A 60 4.22 -7.90 6.95
N ALA A 61 4.81 -8.43 5.90
CA ALA A 61 4.82 -7.80 4.57
C ALA A 61 4.99 -8.85 3.48
N ILE A 62 4.69 -8.46 2.24
CA ILE A 62 4.93 -9.30 1.09
C ILE A 62 6.43 -9.57 0.95
N ARG A 63 6.79 -10.84 0.88
CA ARG A 63 8.15 -11.30 0.58
C ARG A 63 8.29 -11.61 -0.90
N GLU A 64 7.57 -12.60 -1.39
CA GLU A 64 7.49 -12.93 -2.80
C GLU A 64 6.11 -12.56 -3.33
N LEU A 65 6.08 -11.72 -4.35
CA LEU A 65 4.83 -11.30 -4.97
C LEU A 65 4.24 -12.46 -5.78
N ALA A 66 2.94 -12.70 -5.63
CA ALA A 66 2.22 -13.66 -6.47
C ALA A 66 2.35 -13.29 -7.95
N PRO A 67 2.52 -14.29 -8.87
CA PRO A 67 2.80 -14.02 -10.28
C PRO A 67 1.74 -13.19 -11.01
N SER A 68 0.48 -13.28 -10.60
CA SER A 68 -0.64 -12.56 -11.24
C SER A 68 -0.81 -11.12 -10.73
N LEU A 69 -0.13 -10.74 -9.66
CA LEU A 69 -0.23 -9.41 -9.05
C LEU A 69 0.86 -8.47 -9.58
N ALA A 70 0.59 -7.18 -9.54
CA ALA A 70 1.54 -6.14 -9.90
C ALA A 70 1.73 -5.17 -8.74
N VAL A 71 2.97 -4.66 -8.59
CA VAL A 71 3.31 -3.66 -7.57
C VAL A 71 2.79 -2.30 -7.99
N MET A 72 2.20 -1.56 -7.06
CA MET A 72 1.80 -0.16 -7.26
C MET A 72 2.61 0.82 -6.41
N ALA A 73 3.16 0.39 -5.28
CA ALA A 73 3.98 1.25 -4.43
C ALA A 73 5.00 0.45 -3.61
N THR A 74 6.15 1.08 -3.33
CA THR A 74 7.22 0.51 -2.51
C THR A 74 7.69 1.52 -1.46
N SER A 75 8.06 1.04 -0.29
CA SER A 75 8.69 1.85 0.75
C SER A 75 10.19 2.06 0.45
N PRO A 76 10.85 3.06 1.08
CA PRO A 76 12.27 3.31 0.81
C PRO A 76 13.20 2.14 1.14
N ASP A 77 12.81 1.28 2.05
CA ASP A 77 13.55 0.05 2.40
C ASP A 77 13.24 -1.13 1.47
N GLY A 78 12.46 -0.91 0.40
CA GLY A 78 12.18 -1.87 -0.65
C GLY A 78 11.03 -2.82 -0.41
N LEU A 79 10.23 -2.64 0.66
CA LEU A 79 9.02 -3.44 0.86
C LEU A 79 7.92 -3.02 -0.13
N ILE A 80 7.18 -4.02 -0.62
CA ILE A 80 5.97 -3.79 -1.41
C ILE A 80 4.88 -3.30 -0.46
N GLU A 81 4.33 -2.13 -0.75
CA GLU A 81 3.33 -1.46 0.08
C GLU A 81 1.96 -1.40 -0.58
N SER A 82 1.88 -1.58 -1.90
CA SER A 82 0.61 -1.62 -2.61
C SER A 82 0.70 -2.52 -3.84
N ILE A 83 -0.40 -3.24 -4.09
CA ILE A 83 -0.52 -4.19 -5.19
C ILE A 83 -1.89 -4.07 -5.87
N CYS A 84 -1.97 -4.56 -7.10
CA CYS A 84 -3.24 -4.72 -7.81
C CYS A 84 -3.26 -6.03 -8.59
N LEU A 85 -4.46 -6.48 -8.94
CA LEU A 85 -4.67 -7.55 -9.91
C LEU A 85 -4.94 -6.92 -11.28
N PRO A 86 -3.98 -6.93 -12.21
CA PRO A 86 -4.16 -6.38 -13.55
C PRO A 86 -5.34 -7.01 -14.28
N GLY A 87 -6.09 -6.20 -15.01
CA GLY A 87 -7.26 -6.67 -15.74
C GLY A 87 -8.55 -6.73 -14.92
N SER A 88 -8.47 -6.60 -13.60
CA SER A 88 -9.65 -6.45 -12.75
C SER A 88 -10.17 -5.01 -12.79
N ARG A 89 -11.45 -4.84 -12.52
CA ARG A 89 -12.07 -3.51 -12.44
C ARG A 89 -11.50 -2.70 -11.28
N PHE A 90 -11.39 -3.32 -10.11
CA PHE A 90 -10.73 -2.76 -8.93
C PHE A 90 -10.42 -3.88 -7.94
N ALA A 91 -9.20 -4.36 -7.95
CA ALA A 91 -8.69 -5.31 -6.95
C ALA A 91 -7.32 -4.81 -6.51
N TRP A 92 -7.31 -3.96 -5.49
CA TRP A 92 -6.12 -3.31 -4.95
C TRP A 92 -5.91 -3.70 -3.50
N GLY A 93 -4.65 -3.72 -3.11
CA GLY A 93 -4.26 -3.85 -1.70
C GLY A 93 -3.28 -2.75 -1.34
N VAL A 94 -3.42 -2.19 -0.16
CA VAL A 94 -2.46 -1.26 0.42
C VAL A 94 -2.05 -1.77 1.80
N GLN A 95 -0.79 -1.61 2.15
CA GLN A 95 -0.26 -2.03 3.44
C GLN A 95 -0.51 -0.99 4.53
N TRP A 96 -0.60 0.28 4.15
CA TRP A 96 -0.96 1.35 5.09
C TRP A 96 -2.46 1.37 5.38
N HIS A 97 -2.88 2.29 6.22
CA HIS A 97 -4.26 2.40 6.69
C HIS A 97 -4.90 3.72 6.29
N PRO A 98 -5.38 3.87 5.04
CA PRO A 98 -6.02 5.10 4.58
C PRO A 98 -7.29 5.45 5.37
N GLU A 99 -7.95 4.47 5.98
CA GLU A 99 -9.13 4.70 6.83
C GLU A 99 -8.82 5.54 8.06
N HIS A 100 -7.58 5.54 8.54
CA HIS A 100 -7.14 6.38 9.66
C HIS A 100 -6.65 7.77 9.20
N MET A 101 -6.45 7.98 7.92
CA MET A 101 -5.99 9.23 7.34
C MET A 101 -7.12 10.07 6.73
N ALA A 102 -8.17 9.42 6.24
CA ALA A 102 -9.36 10.10 5.74
C ALA A 102 -10.19 10.68 6.92
N PRO A 103 -10.91 11.79 6.72
CA PRO A 103 -11.03 12.54 5.45
C PRO A 103 -9.96 13.64 5.24
N GLU A 104 -9.03 13.83 6.16
CA GLU A 104 -8.07 14.94 6.12
C GLU A 104 -7.03 14.77 5.01
N ASP A 105 -6.65 13.52 4.70
CA ASP A 105 -5.71 13.20 3.64
C ASP A 105 -6.42 13.02 2.30
N ALA A 106 -6.18 13.91 1.35
CA ALA A 106 -6.82 13.89 0.04
C ALA A 106 -6.51 12.61 -0.76
N ASN A 107 -5.31 12.05 -0.63
CA ASN A 107 -4.94 10.81 -1.32
C ASN A 107 -5.77 9.62 -0.82
N SER A 108 -5.98 9.54 0.48
CA SER A 108 -6.81 8.49 1.09
C SER A 108 -8.26 8.59 0.62
N VAL A 109 -8.81 9.79 0.57
CA VAL A 109 -10.16 10.04 0.05
C VAL A 109 -10.30 9.55 -1.39
N LYS A 110 -9.35 9.90 -2.26
CA LYS A 110 -9.35 9.48 -3.66
C LYS A 110 -9.36 7.96 -3.82
N ILE A 111 -8.63 7.24 -2.98
CA ILE A 111 -8.60 5.77 -3.03
C ILE A 111 -9.99 5.19 -2.74
N PHE A 112 -10.67 5.70 -1.71
CA PHE A 112 -12.04 5.25 -1.38
C PHE A 112 -13.05 5.65 -2.45
N GLU A 113 -12.95 6.86 -2.99
CA GLU A 113 -13.80 7.32 -4.09
C GLU A 113 -13.65 6.43 -5.33
N ALA A 114 -12.42 6.09 -5.70
CA ALA A 114 -12.15 5.19 -6.83
C ALA A 114 -12.76 3.80 -6.61
N PHE A 115 -12.72 3.28 -5.39
CA PHE A 115 -13.37 2.01 -5.05
C PHE A 115 -14.89 2.10 -5.20
N VAL A 116 -15.50 3.14 -4.65
CA VAL A 116 -16.95 3.35 -4.74
C VAL A 116 -17.37 3.50 -6.20
N GLU A 117 -16.64 4.28 -6.99
CA GLU A 117 -16.91 4.45 -8.42
C GLU A 117 -16.82 3.11 -9.17
N ALA A 118 -15.85 2.28 -8.85
CA ALA A 118 -15.72 0.95 -9.45
C ALA A 118 -16.87 0.00 -9.09
N CYS A 119 -17.61 0.25 -8.02
CA CYS A 119 -18.78 -0.52 -7.62
C CYS A 119 -20.06 -0.12 -8.38
N THR A 120 -20.02 0.97 -9.14
CA THR A 120 -21.18 1.44 -9.93
C THR A 120 -21.12 0.87 -11.34
N ASP A 121 -22.30 0.68 -11.93
CA ASP A 121 -22.44 0.21 -13.32
C ASP A 121 -22.29 1.35 -14.35
#